data_8148538d37462cd795aa50dd62dd0bdd
#
_entry.id   8148538d37462cd795aa50dd62dd0bdd
#
_cell.length_a   1.000
_cell.length_b   1.000
_cell.length_c   1.000
_cell.angle_alpha   90.00
_cell.angle_beta   90.00
_cell.angle_gamma   90.00
#
_symmetry.space_group_name_H-M   'P 1'
#
loop_
_entity.id
_entity.type
_entity.pdbx_description
1 polymer ?
#
loop_
_entity_poly.entity_id
_entity_poly.type
_entity_poly.pdbx_seq_one_letter_code
_entity_poly.pdbx_strand_id
1 'polypeptide(L)'
;LPHALICGGTGGGKTYFLLTIIEALLRTNADLYILDPKNADLADLGTVMGNVYHTKDDMIDCVNAFYEGMVTRSEEMKLHPNYRTGENYAYLGLAPQFLIFDEYVAFLEMLTTKESTALLSQLKKIVMLGRQAGYFLIVACQRPDAKYFGDGIRDNFNFRVGLGRLSELGYGMLFGSDVKKQFFQKQIKGRGYCDVGTSVISEFYTPLVPKSYDFLGTIGKLAHIRQDGQVACGAKATG
;
A
#
# COMPACT_ATOMS: atom_id res chain seq x y z
N LEU A 1 3.32 -7.42 6.20
CA LEU A 1 2.61 -7.30 4.92
C LEU A 1 3.63 -6.99 3.82
N PRO A 2 3.73 -7.76 2.73
CA PRO A 2 4.59 -7.43 1.60
C PRO A 2 3.95 -6.32 0.74
N HIS A 3 4.56 -5.96 -0.38
CA HIS A 3 3.90 -5.12 -1.38
C HIS A 3 2.57 -5.75 -1.79
N ALA A 4 1.51 -4.95 -1.82
CA ALA A 4 0.15 -5.41 -2.06
C ALA A 4 -0.49 -4.72 -3.28
N LEU A 5 -1.14 -5.52 -4.13
CA LEU A 5 -1.94 -5.05 -5.25
C LEU A 5 -3.40 -5.48 -5.05
N ILE A 6 -4.28 -4.51 -4.93
CA ILE A 6 -5.70 -4.70 -4.63
C ILE A 6 -6.52 -4.21 -5.81
N CYS A 7 -7.16 -5.12 -6.51
CA CYS A 7 -7.96 -4.82 -7.69
C CYS A 7 -9.44 -5.08 -7.45
N GLY A 8 -10.29 -4.34 -8.11
CA GLY A 8 -11.74 -4.56 -8.07
C GLY A 8 -12.52 -3.40 -8.63
N GLY A 9 -13.64 -3.68 -9.27
CA GLY A 9 -14.54 -2.67 -9.79
C GLY A 9 -15.23 -1.84 -8.69
N THR A 10 -15.95 -0.81 -9.11
CA THR A 10 -16.76 0.02 -8.22
C THR A 10 -17.74 -0.86 -7.42
N GLY A 11 -17.83 -0.63 -6.13
CA GLY A 11 -18.68 -1.42 -5.24
C GLY A 11 -18.09 -2.78 -4.81
N GLY A 12 -16.90 -3.17 -5.27
CA GLY A 12 -16.23 -4.42 -4.88
C GLY A 12 -15.75 -4.48 -3.43
N GLY A 13 -15.66 -3.34 -2.74
CA GLY A 13 -15.26 -3.24 -1.34
C GLY A 13 -13.80 -2.83 -1.12
N LYS A 14 -13.09 -2.33 -2.15
CA LYS A 14 -11.69 -1.90 -2.07
C LYS A 14 -11.44 -0.89 -0.96
N THR A 15 -12.17 0.22 -0.96
CA THR A 15 -11.97 1.32 0.01
C THR A 15 -12.15 0.85 1.45
N TYR A 16 -13.19 0.06 1.73
CA TYR A 16 -13.40 -0.55 3.05
C TYR A 16 -12.26 -1.47 3.44
N PHE A 17 -11.74 -2.24 2.49
CA PHE A 17 -10.59 -3.10 2.73
C PHE A 17 -9.31 -2.31 2.99
N LEU A 18 -9.06 -1.23 2.24
CA LEU A 18 -7.94 -0.32 2.50
C LEU A 18 -8.05 0.33 3.88
N LEU A 19 -9.22 0.83 4.27
CA LEU A 19 -9.45 1.40 5.61
C LEU A 19 -9.16 0.37 6.71
N THR A 20 -9.57 -0.89 6.51
CA THR A 20 -9.27 -1.99 7.45
C THR A 20 -7.76 -2.27 7.54
N ILE A 21 -7.04 -2.22 6.42
CA ILE A 21 -5.58 -2.37 6.38
C ILE A 21 -4.91 -1.20 7.11
N ILE A 22 -5.33 0.03 6.85
CA ILE A 22 -4.80 1.24 7.49
C ILE A 22 -4.98 1.13 9.01
N GLU A 23 -6.19 0.80 9.47
CA GLU A 23 -6.45 0.59 10.90
C GLU A 23 -5.55 -0.49 11.51
N ALA A 24 -5.40 -1.63 10.83
CA ALA A 24 -4.54 -2.71 11.29
C ALA A 24 -3.06 -2.30 11.36
N LEU A 25 -2.57 -1.55 10.39
CA LEU A 25 -1.19 -1.06 10.36
C LEU A 25 -0.95 -0.01 11.45
N LEU A 26 -1.91 0.87 11.73
CA LEU A 26 -1.82 1.84 12.81
C LEU A 26 -1.75 1.19 14.20
N ARG A 27 -2.19 -0.05 14.36
CA ARG A 27 -2.00 -0.84 15.59
C ARG A 27 -0.58 -1.40 15.75
N THR A 28 0.26 -1.24 14.74
CA THR A 28 1.68 -1.60 14.76
C THR A 28 2.53 -0.31 14.86
N ASN A 29 3.84 -0.42 14.76
CA ASN A 29 4.75 0.73 14.68
C ASN A 29 4.95 1.25 13.24
N ALA A 30 4.11 0.85 12.27
CA ALA A 30 4.25 1.23 10.88
C ALA A 30 3.94 2.71 10.63
N ASP A 31 4.72 3.42 9.84
CA ASP A 31 4.39 4.77 9.35
C ASP A 31 3.63 4.68 8.03
N LEU A 32 2.60 5.50 7.88
CA LEU A 32 1.70 5.45 6.75
C LEU A 32 1.70 6.76 5.97
N TYR A 33 1.71 6.65 4.65
CA TYR A 33 1.55 7.73 3.69
C TYR A 33 0.42 7.34 2.74
N ILE A 34 -0.62 8.16 2.66
CA ILE A 34 -1.86 7.84 1.96
C ILE A 34 -2.05 8.82 0.80
N LEU A 35 -2.24 8.29 -0.40
CA LEU A 35 -2.45 9.03 -1.62
C LEU A 35 -3.83 8.70 -2.20
N ASP A 36 -4.72 9.70 -2.25
CA ASP A 36 -6.06 9.58 -2.81
C ASP A 36 -6.28 10.62 -3.93
N PRO A 37 -5.94 10.28 -5.18
CA PRO A 37 -6.03 11.20 -6.31
C PRO A 37 -7.47 11.62 -6.66
N LYS A 38 -8.47 10.91 -6.13
CA LYS A 38 -9.88 11.25 -6.34
C LYS A 38 -10.44 12.18 -5.28
N ASN A 39 -9.66 12.48 -4.23
CA ASN A 39 -10.12 13.26 -3.07
C ASN A 39 -11.45 12.69 -2.52
N ALA A 40 -11.46 11.38 -2.29
CA ALA A 40 -12.62 10.61 -1.84
C ALA A 40 -12.45 10.12 -0.39
N ASP A 41 -12.96 8.94 -0.08
CA ASP A 41 -13.04 8.44 1.30
C ASP A 41 -11.69 8.36 2.06
N LEU A 42 -10.57 8.08 1.35
CA LEU A 42 -9.26 8.05 2.01
C LEU A 42 -8.68 9.44 2.27
N ALA A 43 -9.02 10.44 1.44
CA ALA A 43 -8.63 11.82 1.67
C ALA A 43 -9.22 12.39 2.97
N ASP A 44 -10.41 11.92 3.38
CA ASP A 44 -11.05 12.32 4.64
C ASP A 44 -10.20 11.98 5.87
N LEU A 45 -9.32 10.98 5.76
CA LEU A 45 -8.37 10.64 6.83
C LEU A 45 -7.40 11.80 7.16
N GLY A 46 -7.19 12.74 6.23
CA GLY A 46 -6.42 13.95 6.47
C GLY A 46 -6.97 14.85 7.58
N THR A 47 -8.23 14.65 7.97
CA THR A 47 -8.86 15.37 9.11
C THR A 47 -8.44 14.81 10.47
N VAL A 48 -7.93 13.57 10.52
CA VAL A 48 -7.64 12.85 11.78
C VAL A 48 -6.20 12.32 11.86
N MET A 49 -5.45 12.33 10.76
CA MET A 49 -4.05 11.93 10.73
C MET A 49 -3.25 12.72 9.69
N GLY A 50 -1.93 12.78 9.87
CA GLY A 50 -1.01 13.37 8.90
C GLY A 50 -0.69 12.42 7.74
N ASN A 51 0.13 12.93 6.77
CA ASN A 51 0.62 12.17 5.62
C ASN A 51 -0.49 11.63 4.70
N VAL A 52 -1.54 12.42 4.51
CA VAL A 52 -2.64 12.14 3.58
C VAL A 52 -2.67 13.21 2.51
N TYR A 53 -2.55 12.83 1.25
CA TYR A 53 -2.36 13.73 0.13
C TYR A 53 -3.34 13.41 -0.99
N HIS A 54 -3.88 14.44 -1.65
CA HIS A 54 -4.82 14.30 -2.76
C HIS A 54 -4.51 15.23 -3.95
N THR A 55 -3.66 16.25 -3.77
CA THR A 55 -3.23 17.10 -4.88
C THR A 55 -2.10 16.43 -5.66
N LYS A 56 -2.02 16.74 -6.96
CA LYS A 56 -0.99 16.15 -7.83
C LYS A 56 0.43 16.40 -7.28
N ASP A 57 0.73 17.64 -6.93
CA ASP A 57 2.09 18.05 -6.55
C ASP A 57 2.47 17.45 -5.20
N ASP A 58 1.58 17.49 -4.20
CA ASP A 58 1.83 16.86 -2.90
C ASP A 58 2.04 15.34 -3.00
N MET A 59 1.30 14.67 -3.90
CA MET A 59 1.48 13.24 -4.13
C MET A 59 2.82 12.92 -4.82
N ILE A 60 3.25 13.74 -5.79
CA ILE A 60 4.57 13.63 -6.42
C ILE A 60 5.67 13.80 -5.38
N ASP A 61 5.59 14.84 -4.56
CA ASP A 61 6.57 15.13 -3.52
C ASP A 61 6.61 14.00 -2.46
N CYS A 62 5.46 13.46 -2.09
CA CYS A 62 5.37 12.32 -1.19
C CYS A 62 6.07 11.07 -1.77
N VAL A 63 5.86 10.73 -3.05
CA VAL A 63 6.53 9.60 -3.70
C VAL A 63 8.04 9.81 -3.76
N ASN A 64 8.49 11.01 -4.11
CA ASN A 64 9.91 11.36 -4.16
C ASN A 64 10.55 11.21 -2.77
N ALA A 65 9.96 11.81 -1.73
CA ALA A 65 10.45 11.73 -0.36
C ALA A 65 10.46 10.28 0.17
N PHE A 66 9.44 9.49 -0.17
CA PHE A 66 9.37 8.08 0.20
C PHE A 66 10.48 7.25 -0.45
N TYR A 67 10.76 7.50 -1.72
CA TYR A 67 11.86 6.83 -2.44
C TYR A 67 13.23 7.24 -1.87
N GLU A 68 13.47 8.52 -1.65
CA GLU A 68 14.71 9.03 -1.08
C GLU A 68 14.93 8.49 0.34
N GLY A 69 13.89 8.47 1.15
CA GLY A 69 13.94 7.88 2.49
C GLY A 69 14.30 6.39 2.47
N MET A 70 13.79 5.62 1.50
CA MET A 70 14.18 4.21 1.30
C MET A 70 15.67 4.08 0.97
N VAL A 71 16.19 4.92 0.05
CA VAL A 71 17.60 4.89 -0.36
C VAL A 71 18.49 5.22 0.83
N THR A 72 18.23 6.34 1.51
CA THR A 72 18.97 6.78 2.68
C THR A 72 18.99 5.73 3.77
N ARG A 73 17.82 5.17 4.12
CA ARG A 73 17.74 4.10 5.13
C ARG A 73 18.54 2.86 4.72
N SER A 74 18.54 2.49 3.44
CA SER A 74 19.30 1.34 2.95
C SER A 74 20.81 1.51 3.14
N GLU A 75 21.32 2.75 3.01
CA GLU A 75 22.72 3.10 3.24
C GLU A 75 23.03 3.16 4.74
N GLU A 76 22.21 3.83 5.54
CA GLU A 76 22.36 3.95 6.99
C GLU A 76 22.33 2.59 7.70
N MET A 77 21.45 1.68 7.26
CA MET A 77 21.39 0.31 7.80
C MET A 77 22.74 -0.40 7.69
N LYS A 78 23.45 -0.24 6.59
CA LYS A 78 24.79 -0.86 6.38
C LYS A 78 25.87 -0.29 7.31
N LEU A 79 25.70 0.94 7.76
CA LEU A 79 26.61 1.61 8.69
C LEU A 79 26.26 1.33 10.15
N HIS A 80 25.11 0.70 10.42
CA HIS A 80 24.65 0.45 11.78
C HIS A 80 25.53 -0.60 12.47
N PRO A 81 25.99 -0.39 13.73
CA PRO A 81 26.89 -1.29 14.45
C PRO A 81 26.36 -2.74 14.56
N ASN A 82 25.04 -2.89 14.63
CA ASN A 82 24.37 -4.20 14.74
C ASN A 82 23.95 -4.76 13.36
N TYR A 83 24.35 -4.14 12.25
CA TYR A 83 24.01 -4.65 10.93
C TYR A 83 24.58 -6.05 10.71
N ARG A 84 23.78 -6.93 10.13
CA ARG A 84 24.19 -8.28 9.71
C ARG A 84 23.71 -8.54 8.28
N THR A 85 24.59 -9.05 7.45
CA THR A 85 24.26 -9.47 6.09
C THR A 85 23.15 -10.53 6.11
N GLY A 86 22.11 -10.33 5.31
CA GLY A 86 20.94 -11.22 5.25
C GLY A 86 19.78 -10.81 6.16
N GLU A 87 20.00 -9.90 7.11
CA GLU A 87 18.93 -9.36 7.96
C GLU A 87 18.27 -8.13 7.33
N ASN A 88 17.04 -7.86 7.71
CA ASN A 88 16.26 -6.73 7.23
C ASN A 88 16.05 -5.65 8.31
N TYR A 89 15.32 -4.60 7.97
CA TYR A 89 15.01 -3.45 8.83
C TYR A 89 14.47 -3.84 10.22
N ALA A 90 13.68 -4.92 10.30
CA ALA A 90 13.07 -5.35 11.56
C ALA A 90 14.10 -5.87 12.57
N TYR A 91 15.20 -6.46 12.10
CA TYR A 91 16.32 -6.88 12.96
C TYR A 91 16.96 -5.69 13.67
N LEU A 92 16.96 -4.52 13.04
CA LEU A 92 17.47 -3.27 13.62
C LEU A 92 16.40 -2.50 14.40
N GLY A 93 15.20 -3.05 14.59
CA GLY A 93 14.09 -2.40 15.29
C GLY A 93 13.48 -1.21 14.54
N LEU A 94 13.77 -1.06 13.25
CA LEU A 94 13.25 0.05 12.45
C LEU A 94 11.77 -0.15 12.11
N ALA A 95 11.02 0.94 12.11
CA ALA A 95 9.60 0.93 11.76
C ALA A 95 9.39 0.74 10.26
N PRO A 96 8.46 -0.13 9.83
CA PRO A 96 8.09 -0.23 8.42
C PRO A 96 7.34 1.01 7.94
N GLN A 97 7.56 1.36 6.67
CA GLN A 97 6.96 2.50 5.99
C GLN A 97 6.02 1.99 4.90
N PHE A 98 4.79 2.47 4.86
CA PHE A 98 3.82 2.07 3.85
C PHE A 98 3.33 3.26 3.05
N LEU A 99 3.47 3.20 1.73
CA LEU A 99 2.87 4.12 0.78
C LEU A 99 1.62 3.46 0.18
N ILE A 100 0.47 4.05 0.44
CA ILE A 100 -0.85 3.49 0.12
C ILE A 100 -1.52 4.36 -0.92
N PHE A 101 -1.84 3.78 -2.09
CA PHE A 101 -2.59 4.44 -3.15
C PHE A 101 -4.02 3.91 -3.19
N ASP A 102 -5.01 4.81 -3.11
CA ASP A 102 -6.35 4.53 -3.60
C ASP A 102 -6.47 5.03 -5.04
N GLU A 103 -6.81 4.11 -5.96
CA GLU A 103 -6.93 4.38 -7.40
C GLU A 103 -5.64 4.90 -8.07
N TYR A 104 -4.60 4.09 -8.00
CA TYR A 104 -3.28 4.33 -8.58
C TYR A 104 -3.29 4.80 -10.04
N VAL A 105 -4.20 4.25 -10.86
CA VAL A 105 -4.33 4.63 -12.26
C VAL A 105 -4.74 6.08 -12.39
N ALA A 106 -5.68 6.56 -11.57
CA ALA A 106 -6.10 7.95 -11.59
C ALA A 106 -4.94 8.91 -11.26
N PHE A 107 -4.06 8.54 -10.32
CA PHE A 107 -2.86 9.32 -10.05
C PHE A 107 -1.95 9.40 -11.28
N LEU A 108 -1.66 8.28 -11.94
CA LEU A 108 -0.79 8.30 -13.12
C LEU A 108 -1.38 9.10 -14.29
N GLU A 109 -2.71 9.13 -14.42
CA GLU A 109 -3.39 9.92 -15.46
C GLU A 109 -3.34 11.44 -15.20
N MET A 110 -3.06 11.88 -13.97
CA MET A 110 -2.82 13.30 -13.66
C MET A 110 -1.44 13.79 -14.12
N LEU A 111 -0.52 12.87 -14.41
CA LEU A 111 0.88 13.15 -14.69
C LEU A 111 1.14 13.40 -16.18
N THR A 112 2.08 14.29 -16.46
CA THR A 112 2.70 14.37 -17.79
C THR A 112 3.53 13.10 -18.06
N THR A 113 3.84 12.83 -19.33
CA THR A 113 4.67 11.70 -19.72
C THR A 113 6.02 11.68 -19.00
N LYS A 114 6.65 12.85 -18.83
CA LYS A 114 7.94 12.98 -18.16
C LYS A 114 7.83 12.64 -16.67
N GLU A 115 6.83 13.19 -15.98
CA GLU A 115 6.56 12.91 -14.57
C GLU A 115 6.24 11.43 -14.35
N SER A 116 5.37 10.88 -15.19
CA SER A 116 4.99 9.46 -15.11
C SER A 116 6.20 8.53 -15.29
N THR A 117 7.07 8.79 -16.26
CA THR A 117 8.28 7.99 -16.47
C THR A 117 9.21 8.02 -15.25
N ALA A 118 9.44 9.19 -14.68
CA ALA A 118 10.29 9.35 -13.49
C ALA A 118 9.71 8.61 -12.28
N LEU A 119 8.43 8.82 -11.99
CA LEU A 119 7.75 8.19 -10.85
C LEU A 119 7.62 6.67 -11.00
N LEU A 120 7.28 6.16 -12.17
CA LEU A 120 7.26 4.72 -12.41
C LEU A 120 8.63 4.08 -12.18
N SER A 121 9.72 4.75 -12.56
CA SER A 121 11.07 4.27 -12.27
C SER A 121 11.35 4.18 -10.77
N GLN A 122 10.93 5.17 -9.99
CA GLN A 122 11.08 5.16 -8.52
C GLN A 122 10.22 4.07 -7.88
N LEU A 123 8.93 3.98 -8.25
CA LEU A 123 8.02 2.95 -7.74
C LEU A 123 8.52 1.53 -8.05
N LYS A 124 9.08 1.32 -9.24
CA LYS A 124 9.75 0.07 -9.60
C LYS A 124 10.90 -0.26 -8.65
N LYS A 125 11.75 0.71 -8.36
CA LYS A 125 12.87 0.51 -7.41
C LYS A 125 12.36 0.23 -5.99
N ILE A 126 11.28 0.90 -5.54
CA ILE A 126 10.69 0.64 -4.23
C ILE A 126 10.19 -0.81 -4.14
N VAL A 127 9.46 -1.32 -5.12
CA VAL A 127 8.97 -2.71 -5.06
C VAL A 127 10.08 -3.76 -5.18
N MET A 128 11.18 -3.42 -5.86
CA MET A 128 12.32 -4.33 -5.99
C MET A 128 13.24 -4.34 -4.78
N LEU A 129 13.45 -3.20 -4.13
CA LEU A 129 14.50 -3.00 -3.11
C LEU A 129 13.95 -2.66 -1.72
N GLY A 130 12.73 -2.13 -1.64
CA GLY A 130 12.16 -1.58 -0.41
C GLY A 130 11.97 -2.60 0.71
N ARG A 131 11.72 -3.86 0.38
CA ARG A 131 11.45 -4.92 1.37
C ARG A 131 12.53 -5.02 2.43
N GLN A 132 13.80 -4.93 2.05
CA GLN A 132 14.92 -5.03 2.99
C GLN A 132 15.00 -3.80 3.90
N ALA A 133 14.72 -2.61 3.37
CA ALA A 133 14.72 -1.35 4.10
C ALA A 133 13.42 -1.10 4.89
N GLY A 134 12.39 -1.94 4.72
CA GLY A 134 11.09 -1.77 5.36
C GLY A 134 10.17 -0.77 4.66
N TYR A 135 10.32 -0.57 3.36
CA TYR A 135 9.47 0.31 2.54
C TYR A 135 8.56 -0.50 1.65
N PHE A 136 7.26 -0.31 1.79
CA PHE A 136 6.25 -1.12 1.13
C PHE A 136 5.23 -0.28 0.38
N LEU A 137 4.75 -0.80 -0.77
CA LEU A 137 3.64 -0.22 -1.52
C LEU A 137 2.38 -1.05 -1.31
N ILE A 138 1.27 -0.37 -1.07
CA ILE A 138 -0.08 -0.93 -1.17
C ILE A 138 -0.80 -0.14 -2.25
N VAL A 139 -1.10 -0.78 -3.35
CA VAL A 139 -1.67 -0.12 -4.53
C VAL A 139 -3.06 -0.67 -4.80
N ALA A 140 -4.05 0.19 -4.81
CA ALA A 140 -5.39 -0.15 -5.24
C ALA A 140 -5.71 0.44 -6.62
N CYS A 141 -6.43 -0.33 -7.44
CA CYS A 141 -6.90 0.10 -8.76
C CYS A 141 -8.16 -0.67 -9.17
N GLN A 142 -8.89 -0.14 -10.13
CA GLN A 142 -10.05 -0.85 -10.68
C GLN A 142 -9.63 -2.02 -11.56
N ARG A 143 -8.58 -1.83 -12.37
CA ARG A 143 -8.00 -2.85 -13.25
C ARG A 143 -6.47 -2.77 -13.19
N PRO A 144 -5.79 -3.91 -13.09
CA PRO A 144 -4.32 -3.96 -13.06
C PRO A 144 -3.78 -3.94 -14.50
N ASP A 145 -4.02 -2.85 -15.23
CA ASP A 145 -3.60 -2.71 -16.62
C ASP A 145 -2.06 -2.69 -16.73
N ALA A 146 -1.51 -3.53 -17.62
CA ALA A 146 -0.07 -3.64 -17.85
C ALA A 146 0.60 -2.31 -18.21
N LYS A 147 -0.12 -1.39 -18.84
CA LYS A 147 0.35 -0.03 -19.16
C LYS A 147 0.86 0.71 -17.91
N TYR A 148 0.25 0.49 -16.76
CA TYR A 148 0.55 1.21 -15.52
C TYR A 148 1.47 0.44 -14.58
N PHE A 149 1.60 -0.88 -14.76
CA PHE A 149 2.44 -1.71 -13.89
C PHE A 149 3.74 -2.18 -14.54
N GLY A 150 3.98 -1.89 -15.81
CA GLY A 150 5.20 -2.25 -16.54
C GLY A 150 5.71 -3.67 -16.28
N ASP A 151 6.59 -4.17 -17.12
CA ASP A 151 7.17 -5.50 -16.91
C ASP A 151 8.02 -5.55 -15.62
N GLY A 152 7.75 -6.52 -14.78
CA GLY A 152 8.48 -6.80 -13.55
C GLY A 152 8.02 -6.02 -12.29
N ILE A 153 7.18 -4.98 -12.40
CA ILE A 153 6.60 -4.33 -11.21
C ILE A 153 5.55 -5.23 -10.57
N ARG A 154 4.61 -5.76 -11.37
CA ARG A 154 3.50 -6.60 -10.90
C ARG A 154 3.99 -7.84 -10.16
N ASP A 155 5.04 -8.49 -10.65
CA ASP A 155 5.53 -9.75 -10.08
C ASP A 155 6.18 -9.59 -8.70
N ASN A 156 6.51 -8.34 -8.32
CA ASN A 156 7.01 -8.02 -6.98
C ASN A 156 5.90 -7.75 -5.96
N PHE A 157 4.62 -7.68 -6.39
CA PHE A 157 3.50 -7.65 -5.47
C PHE A 157 3.15 -9.07 -5.03
N ASN A 158 3.68 -9.49 -3.88
CA ASN A 158 3.46 -10.84 -3.37
C ASN A 158 2.08 -11.03 -2.72
N PHE A 159 1.39 -9.95 -2.36
CA PHE A 159 0.00 -10.00 -1.90
C PHE A 159 -0.90 -9.38 -2.97
N ARG A 160 -1.62 -10.21 -3.70
CA ARG A 160 -2.51 -9.80 -4.78
C ARG A 160 -3.95 -10.17 -4.43
N VAL A 161 -4.86 -9.22 -4.51
CA VAL A 161 -6.27 -9.38 -4.16
C VAL A 161 -7.16 -8.85 -5.27
N GLY A 162 -8.08 -9.68 -5.74
CA GLY A 162 -9.15 -9.29 -6.65
C GLY A 162 -10.49 -9.32 -5.94
N LEU A 163 -11.12 -8.16 -5.72
CA LEU A 163 -12.40 -8.03 -5.03
C LEU A 163 -13.57 -7.85 -5.99
N GLY A 164 -14.66 -8.51 -5.70
CA GLY A 164 -15.85 -8.52 -6.53
C GLY A 164 -15.63 -9.27 -7.85
N ARG A 165 -16.29 -8.83 -8.91
CA ARG A 165 -16.18 -9.43 -10.24
C ARG A 165 -15.10 -8.73 -11.05
N LEU A 166 -14.09 -9.46 -11.49
CA LEU A 166 -13.17 -9.05 -12.54
C LEU A 166 -13.48 -9.79 -13.84
N SER A 167 -13.09 -9.24 -14.99
CA SER A 167 -13.09 -9.99 -16.25
C SER A 167 -12.01 -11.06 -16.24
N GLU A 168 -12.09 -12.05 -17.11
CA GLU A 168 -11.04 -13.06 -17.27
C GLU A 168 -9.68 -12.41 -17.55
N LEU A 169 -9.67 -11.40 -18.42
CA LEU A 169 -8.46 -10.60 -18.68
C LEU A 169 -7.96 -9.90 -17.41
N GLY A 170 -8.86 -9.37 -16.57
CA GLY A 170 -8.53 -8.74 -15.30
C GLY A 170 -7.88 -9.72 -14.32
N TYR A 171 -8.40 -10.94 -14.21
CA TYR A 171 -7.78 -12.00 -13.40
C TYR A 171 -6.42 -12.42 -13.96
N GLY A 172 -6.29 -12.57 -15.28
CA GLY A 172 -5.00 -12.86 -15.93
C GLY A 172 -3.97 -11.76 -15.71
N MET A 173 -4.38 -10.50 -15.76
CA MET A 173 -3.50 -9.35 -15.44
C MET A 173 -3.09 -9.32 -13.96
N LEU A 174 -3.97 -9.74 -13.04
CA LEU A 174 -3.70 -9.71 -11.61
C LEU A 174 -2.85 -10.89 -11.16
N PHE A 175 -3.21 -12.11 -11.55
CA PHE A 175 -2.62 -13.34 -11.03
C PHE A 175 -1.63 -14.01 -11.98
N GLY A 176 -1.64 -13.66 -13.26
CA GLY A 176 -0.84 -14.26 -14.32
C GLY A 176 -1.72 -14.92 -15.39
N SER A 177 -1.28 -14.87 -16.64
CA SER A 177 -2.01 -15.41 -17.78
C SER A 177 -2.00 -16.96 -17.85
N ASP A 178 -1.10 -17.60 -17.14
CA ASP A 178 -0.92 -19.04 -17.03
C ASP A 178 -1.80 -19.70 -15.96
N VAL A 179 -2.52 -18.90 -15.20
CA VAL A 179 -3.42 -19.37 -14.13
C VAL A 179 -4.65 -20.06 -14.73
N LYS A 180 -4.73 -21.39 -14.53
CA LYS A 180 -5.84 -22.24 -14.99
C LYS A 180 -6.96 -22.39 -13.95
N LYS A 181 -7.32 -21.31 -13.26
CA LYS A 181 -8.41 -21.35 -12.29
C LYS A 181 -9.70 -20.80 -12.88
N GLN A 182 -10.81 -21.51 -12.69
CA GLN A 182 -12.13 -20.96 -12.93
C GLN A 182 -12.53 -20.04 -11.77
N PHE A 183 -12.77 -18.78 -12.07
CA PHE A 183 -13.19 -17.79 -11.09
C PHE A 183 -14.71 -17.66 -11.08
N PHE A 184 -15.33 -17.78 -9.90
CA PHE A 184 -16.74 -17.47 -9.75
C PHE A 184 -16.96 -15.97 -9.89
N GLN A 185 -17.60 -15.55 -10.97
CA GLN A 185 -17.81 -14.15 -11.30
C GLN A 185 -19.05 -13.56 -10.59
N LYS A 186 -19.24 -13.84 -9.31
CA LYS A 186 -20.32 -13.22 -8.52
C LYS A 186 -19.85 -11.89 -7.96
N GLN A 187 -20.66 -10.86 -8.18
CA GLN A 187 -20.39 -9.53 -7.62
C GLN A 187 -20.94 -9.47 -6.20
N ILE A 188 -20.14 -9.95 -5.25
CA ILE A 188 -20.44 -9.85 -3.83
C ILE A 188 -19.39 -8.91 -3.21
N LYS A 189 -19.86 -7.84 -2.57
CA LYS A 189 -19.00 -6.85 -1.91
C LYS A 189 -18.12 -7.53 -0.87
N GLY A 190 -16.82 -7.26 -0.94
CA GLY A 190 -15.83 -7.81 0.01
C GLY A 190 -15.45 -9.28 -0.22
N ARG A 191 -15.98 -9.93 -1.26
CA ARG A 191 -15.59 -11.28 -1.65
C ARG A 191 -14.74 -11.24 -2.92
N GLY A 192 -13.77 -12.15 -3.01
CA GLY A 192 -12.92 -12.26 -4.18
C GLY A 192 -11.90 -13.38 -4.07
N TYR A 193 -10.73 -13.16 -4.60
CA TYR A 193 -9.62 -14.10 -4.62
C TYR A 193 -8.33 -13.41 -4.21
N CYS A 194 -7.42 -14.15 -3.60
CA CYS A 194 -6.09 -13.65 -3.27
C CYS A 194 -4.99 -14.66 -3.59
N ASP A 195 -3.81 -14.13 -3.85
CA ASP A 195 -2.53 -14.83 -3.81
C ASP A 195 -1.67 -14.15 -2.74
N VAL A 196 -1.13 -14.94 -1.84
CA VAL A 196 -0.25 -14.46 -0.74
C VAL A 196 1.23 -14.70 -1.04
N GLY A 197 1.59 -14.84 -2.32
CA GLY A 197 2.95 -15.11 -2.76
C GLY A 197 3.32 -16.58 -2.81
N THR A 198 2.32 -17.47 -2.74
CA THR A 198 2.50 -18.93 -2.84
C THR A 198 2.15 -19.48 -4.22
N SER A 199 1.75 -18.62 -5.13
CA SER A 199 1.18 -18.99 -6.45
C SER A 199 -0.09 -19.85 -6.36
N VAL A 200 -0.68 -19.95 -5.17
CA VAL A 200 -1.96 -20.62 -4.93
C VAL A 200 -3.03 -19.56 -4.74
N ILE A 201 -3.97 -19.51 -5.68
CA ILE A 201 -5.07 -18.55 -5.61
C ILE A 201 -6.20 -19.15 -4.79
N SER A 202 -6.55 -18.49 -3.69
CA SER A 202 -7.58 -18.90 -2.76
C SER A 202 -8.76 -17.93 -2.77
N GLU A 203 -9.95 -18.40 -2.37
CA GLU A 203 -11.06 -17.51 -2.07
C GLU A 203 -10.69 -16.56 -0.93
N PHE A 204 -11.14 -15.32 -1.05
CA PHE A 204 -10.83 -14.26 -0.10
C PHE A 204 -12.09 -13.51 0.31
N TYR A 205 -12.17 -13.20 1.58
CA TYR A 205 -13.22 -12.40 2.19
C TYR A 205 -12.57 -11.27 2.99
N THR A 206 -12.97 -10.04 2.70
CA THR A 206 -12.57 -8.91 3.55
C THR A 206 -13.25 -9.02 4.91
N PRO A 207 -12.67 -8.46 5.98
CA PRO A 207 -13.35 -8.35 7.26
C PRO A 207 -14.73 -7.73 7.10
N LEU A 208 -15.72 -8.27 7.82
CA LEU A 208 -17.06 -7.70 7.86
C LEU A 208 -17.04 -6.39 8.65
N VAL A 209 -17.35 -5.30 7.99
CA VAL A 209 -17.47 -3.99 8.61
C VAL A 209 -18.95 -3.67 8.85
N PRO A 210 -19.40 -3.48 10.10
CA PRO A 210 -20.76 -3.06 10.40
C PRO A 210 -21.09 -1.71 9.73
N LYS A 211 -22.37 -1.50 9.35
CA LYS A 211 -22.80 -0.25 8.71
C LYS A 211 -22.55 1.02 9.53
N SER A 212 -22.53 0.87 10.85
CA SER A 212 -22.31 1.96 11.81
C SER A 212 -20.86 2.11 12.26
N TYR A 213 -19.91 1.39 11.61
CA TYR A 213 -18.52 1.44 12.02
C TYR A 213 -17.89 2.77 11.64
N ASP A 214 -17.35 3.46 12.66
CA ASP A 214 -16.69 4.76 12.52
C ASP A 214 -15.18 4.58 12.30
N PHE A 215 -14.78 4.50 11.02
CA PHE A 215 -13.37 4.44 10.65
C PHE A 215 -12.62 5.71 11.03
N LEU A 216 -13.19 6.90 10.79
CA LEU A 216 -12.52 8.17 11.09
C LEU A 216 -12.22 8.30 12.58
N GLY A 217 -13.21 8.04 13.43
CA GLY A 217 -13.02 8.09 14.88
C GLY A 217 -12.02 7.04 15.38
N THR A 218 -12.05 5.83 14.84
CA THR A 218 -11.13 4.75 15.23
C THR A 218 -9.70 5.03 14.78
N ILE A 219 -9.51 5.41 13.52
CA ILE A 219 -8.20 5.74 12.95
C ILE A 219 -7.61 6.98 13.63
N GLY A 220 -8.43 8.01 13.88
CA GLY A 220 -8.00 9.21 14.59
C GLY A 220 -7.47 8.91 15.99
N LYS A 221 -8.16 8.08 16.78
CA LYS A 221 -7.67 7.64 18.09
C LYS A 221 -6.33 6.91 18.01
N LEU A 222 -6.16 5.99 17.04
CA LEU A 222 -4.91 5.26 16.86
C LEU A 222 -3.76 6.18 16.43
N ALA A 223 -4.03 7.15 15.55
CA ALA A 223 -3.03 8.11 15.09
C ALA A 223 -2.57 9.04 16.24
N HIS A 224 -3.47 9.52 17.10
CA HIS A 224 -3.13 10.33 18.27
C HIS A 224 -2.29 9.54 19.29
N ILE A 225 -2.69 8.32 19.64
CA ILE A 225 -1.92 7.47 20.57
C ILE A 225 -0.48 7.30 20.10
N ARG A 226 -0.24 7.22 18.79
CA ARG A 226 1.12 7.11 18.23
C ARG A 226 1.91 8.39 18.37
N GLN A 227 1.30 9.55 18.11
CA GLN A 227 1.96 10.85 18.26
C GLN A 227 2.41 11.07 19.70
N ASP A 228 1.54 10.81 20.66
CA ASP A 228 1.85 10.92 22.08
C ASP A 228 2.93 9.93 22.52
N GLY A 229 2.91 8.69 21.99
CA GLY A 229 3.91 7.67 22.26
C GLY A 229 5.30 8.01 21.70
N GLN A 230 5.36 8.63 20.53
CA GLN A 230 6.62 9.10 19.93
C GLN A 230 7.21 10.28 20.70
N VAL A 231 6.39 11.22 21.16
CA VAL A 231 6.81 12.34 22.00
C VAL A 231 7.37 11.83 23.33
N ALA A 232 6.73 10.86 23.96
CA ALA A 232 7.17 10.27 25.22
C ALA A 232 8.48 9.48 25.09
N CYS A 233 8.72 8.83 23.94
CA CYS A 233 9.95 8.10 23.68
C CYS A 233 11.12 9.05 23.37
N GLY A 234 10.88 10.14 22.64
CA GLY A 234 11.87 11.18 22.34
C GLY A 234 12.35 11.93 23.58
N ALA A 235 11.46 12.17 24.55
CA ALA A 235 11.79 12.83 25.81
C ALA A 235 12.67 11.96 26.75
N LYS A 236 12.68 10.65 26.61
CA LYS A 236 13.54 9.73 27.37
C LYS A 236 14.95 9.54 26.78
N ALA A 237 15.17 9.95 25.53
CA ALA A 237 16.47 9.83 24.87
C ALA A 237 17.39 11.04 25.08
N THR A 238 16.91 12.12 25.71
CA THR A 238 17.63 13.36 25.98
C THR A 238 17.87 13.63 27.46
N GLY A 239 17.74 12.63 28.33
CA GLY A 239 17.99 12.71 29.78
C GLY A 239 19.24 11.94 30.20
#